data_b3412f122bcc0f602c0be1f013328db2
#
_entry.id   b3412f122bcc0f602c0be1f013328db2
#
_cell.length_a   1.000
_cell.length_b   1.000
_cell.length_c   1.000
_cell.angle_alpha   90.00
_cell.angle_beta   90.00
_cell.angle_gamma   90.00
#
_symmetry.space_group_name_H-M   'P 1'
#
loop_
_entity.id
_entity.type
_entity.pdbx_description
1 polymer ?
#
loop_
_entity_poly.entity_id
_entity_poly.type
_entity_poly.pdbx_seq_one_letter_code
_entity_poly.pdbx_strand_id
1 'polypeptide(L)'
;MPIQTVNNIGEVGIVKGTSPHELPVNVWTNGKNVHFADGVVYGPTVCKDIATGALSGVTTALVSKARVAGSDYLLCYGTNGEAIVISGGTSYNVTSTTGNTINLNNSATIASLSGIPIVNRGIGAYANPIFTWDLQTSNKFIPMPNWPANTNASVIRSYKNFLVALCVSKLSGGSWVDYPYMVKWSHPADPGALPSSWDKTDATKDAGEYDLAEGGDIIIDGAQLRSSFMIYKNNSIWRMDNTGGPYVHSFTKVIGTSGALSKNCIAEINGQHFVVTNSDIIIHDGASAKSIFTSGFKKAFFSEINVNYTYNTFVVHDIYNNEVLVVYPYGVNQQYPNKALVYNYRHNTTSFRELEANTVAYAGCSGMTSAGLMGDGLNGYSPRTILASGAKVNLVTTVDGSNLSDAGYIERVGLALGDTNRRKVIRGIRPRMTTRNTGSVTISVGYSDTPYGTPTYTSRTYDPGSNIPVPFLVDGRYLAVKFEISGYTDWRLDSYDIEFEYTGAW
;
A
#
# COMPACT_ATOMS: atom_id res chain seq x y z
N MET A 1 -16.33 -42.12 -10.79
CA MET A 1 -16.60 -40.88 -10.01
C MET A 1 -16.34 -39.70 -10.92
N PRO A 2 -17.20 -38.71 -11.02
CA PRO A 2 -16.92 -37.51 -11.74
C PRO A 2 -15.76 -36.76 -11.07
N ILE A 3 -14.89 -36.20 -11.89
CA ILE A 3 -13.73 -35.36 -11.46
C ILE A 3 -13.97 -33.99 -12.05
N GLN A 4 -13.96 -32.97 -11.18
CA GLN A 4 -13.94 -31.56 -11.57
C GLN A 4 -12.51 -31.05 -11.46
N THR A 5 -11.85 -30.83 -12.58
CA THR A 5 -10.58 -30.14 -12.62
C THR A 5 -10.80 -28.63 -12.54
N VAL A 6 -10.12 -27.98 -11.62
CA VAL A 6 -10.13 -26.53 -11.44
C VAL A 6 -8.78 -25.97 -11.88
N ASN A 7 -8.77 -25.36 -13.06
CA ASN A 7 -7.61 -24.69 -13.65
C ASN A 7 -7.73 -23.17 -13.53
N ASN A 8 -6.66 -22.44 -13.86
CA ASN A 8 -6.62 -20.97 -13.88
C ASN A 8 -7.06 -20.35 -12.55
N ILE A 9 -6.66 -20.98 -11.47
CA ILE A 9 -7.06 -20.63 -10.09
C ILE A 9 -6.49 -19.30 -9.61
N GLY A 10 -5.54 -18.73 -10.33
CA GLY A 10 -4.96 -17.40 -10.08
C GLY A 10 -5.43 -16.31 -11.05
N GLU A 11 -6.40 -16.59 -11.92
CA GLU A 11 -6.83 -15.63 -12.96
C GLU A 11 -7.63 -14.45 -12.41
N VAL A 12 -8.45 -14.68 -11.39
CA VAL A 12 -9.35 -13.66 -10.82
C VAL A 12 -8.90 -13.18 -9.45
N GLY A 13 -8.33 -14.08 -8.63
CA GLY A 13 -7.98 -13.81 -7.25
C GLY A 13 -9.15 -13.93 -6.29
N ILE A 14 -9.15 -13.12 -5.22
CA ILE A 14 -10.17 -13.15 -4.16
C ILE A 14 -11.29 -12.17 -4.49
N VAL A 15 -12.53 -12.66 -4.53
CA VAL A 15 -13.74 -11.87 -4.77
C VAL A 15 -14.57 -11.82 -3.49
N LYS A 16 -14.93 -10.61 -3.07
CA LYS A 16 -15.82 -10.35 -1.92
C LYS A 16 -17.10 -9.66 -2.36
N GLY A 17 -18.15 -9.78 -1.56
CA GLY A 17 -19.42 -9.08 -1.78
C GLY A 17 -20.30 -9.64 -2.90
N THR A 18 -19.94 -10.80 -3.46
CA THR A 18 -20.75 -11.57 -4.39
C THR A 18 -21.17 -12.89 -3.74
N SER A 19 -22.34 -13.38 -4.08
CA SER A 19 -22.84 -14.64 -3.55
C SER A 19 -21.90 -15.81 -3.89
N PRO A 20 -21.36 -16.55 -2.92
CA PRO A 20 -20.33 -17.54 -3.19
C PRO A 20 -20.74 -18.62 -4.18
N HIS A 21 -22.02 -19.05 -4.18
CA HIS A 21 -22.49 -20.13 -5.05
C HIS A 21 -22.68 -19.69 -6.53
N GLU A 22 -22.68 -18.37 -6.79
CA GLU A 22 -22.78 -17.82 -8.15
C GLU A 22 -21.40 -17.62 -8.80
N LEU A 23 -20.33 -17.68 -8.01
CA LEU A 23 -18.97 -17.50 -8.51
C LEU A 23 -18.48 -18.74 -9.26
N PRO A 24 -17.69 -18.55 -10.33
CA PRO A 24 -16.97 -19.63 -10.99
C PRO A 24 -16.14 -20.47 -10.02
N VAL A 25 -15.90 -21.72 -10.35
CA VAL A 25 -15.18 -22.66 -9.46
C VAL A 25 -13.73 -22.27 -9.20
N ASN A 26 -13.10 -21.53 -10.11
CA ASN A 26 -11.71 -21.07 -10.05
C ASN A 26 -11.52 -19.74 -9.32
N VAL A 27 -12.58 -19.17 -8.76
CA VAL A 27 -12.54 -17.90 -8.01
C VAL A 27 -12.48 -18.19 -6.52
N TRP A 28 -11.62 -17.48 -5.81
CA TRP A 28 -11.50 -17.61 -4.36
C TRP A 28 -12.42 -16.63 -3.64
N THR A 29 -12.99 -17.06 -2.54
CA THR A 29 -13.91 -16.24 -1.72
C THR A 29 -13.20 -15.61 -0.52
N ASN A 30 -12.12 -16.22 -0.07
CA ASN A 30 -11.33 -15.74 1.05
C ASN A 30 -9.86 -16.18 0.92
N GLY A 31 -8.97 -15.53 1.66
CA GLY A 31 -7.56 -15.87 1.69
C GLY A 31 -6.72 -14.76 2.26
N LYS A 32 -5.51 -15.10 2.64
CA LYS A 32 -4.50 -14.16 3.10
C LYS A 32 -3.09 -14.64 2.78
N ASN A 33 -2.16 -13.72 2.66
CA ASN A 33 -0.73 -13.98 2.48
C ASN A 33 -0.45 -14.88 1.27
N VAL A 34 -1.11 -14.58 0.17
CA VAL A 34 -0.91 -15.20 -1.15
C VAL A 34 -0.95 -14.12 -2.22
N HIS A 35 -0.35 -14.38 -3.37
CA HIS A 35 -0.51 -13.53 -4.53
C HIS A 35 -0.89 -14.33 -5.77
N PHE A 36 -1.47 -13.64 -6.75
CA PHE A 36 -2.01 -14.25 -7.96
C PHE A 36 -1.33 -13.65 -9.18
N ALA A 37 -0.71 -14.49 -9.97
CA ALA A 37 -0.08 -14.11 -11.23
C ALA A 37 -0.12 -15.28 -12.22
N ASP A 38 -0.18 -14.99 -13.51
CA ASP A 38 -0.10 -15.96 -14.61
C ASP A 38 -1.08 -17.14 -14.47
N GLY A 39 -2.28 -16.90 -13.90
CA GLY A 39 -3.31 -17.93 -13.68
C GLY A 39 -3.03 -18.87 -12.51
N VAL A 40 -2.05 -18.60 -11.69
CA VAL A 40 -1.51 -19.46 -10.62
C VAL A 40 -1.57 -18.74 -9.28
N VAL A 41 -1.60 -19.49 -8.18
CA VAL A 41 -1.47 -18.99 -6.81
C VAL A 41 -0.06 -19.23 -6.31
N TYR A 42 0.56 -18.19 -5.79
CA TYR A 42 1.90 -18.24 -5.23
C TYR A 42 1.88 -17.97 -3.73
N GLY A 43 2.93 -18.42 -3.08
CA GLY A 43 3.24 -18.13 -1.68
C GLY A 43 3.38 -16.64 -1.42
N PRO A 44 3.37 -16.25 -0.14
CA PRO A 44 3.40 -14.85 0.24
C PRO A 44 4.73 -14.19 -0.14
N THR A 45 4.67 -12.91 -0.40
CA THR A 45 5.85 -12.08 -0.30
C THR A 45 6.23 -11.94 1.16
N VAL A 46 7.46 -12.19 1.48
CA VAL A 46 7.97 -12.15 2.85
C VAL A 46 8.34 -10.73 3.25
N CYS A 47 8.10 -10.38 4.50
CA CYS A 47 8.66 -9.18 5.11
C CYS A 47 9.95 -9.55 5.86
N LYS A 48 11.07 -8.94 5.46
CA LYS A 48 12.36 -9.08 6.13
C LYS A 48 12.73 -7.77 6.80
N ASP A 49 13.06 -7.82 8.10
CA ASP A 49 13.62 -6.66 8.77
C ASP A 49 15.06 -6.40 8.27
N ILE A 50 15.24 -5.22 7.66
CA ILE A 50 16.51 -4.80 7.07
C ILE A 50 17.28 -3.83 7.95
N ALA A 51 16.70 -3.41 9.08
CA ALA A 51 17.27 -2.41 9.97
C ALA A 51 17.69 -3.00 11.33
N THR A 52 17.96 -4.30 11.39
CA THR A 52 18.30 -5.03 12.62
C THR A 52 19.37 -4.32 13.44
N GLY A 53 18.99 -3.79 14.61
CA GLY A 53 19.86 -3.05 15.52
C GLY A 53 20.13 -1.57 15.16
N ALA A 54 19.88 -1.14 13.93
CA ALA A 54 20.11 0.25 13.49
C ALA A 54 19.08 1.24 14.02
N LEU A 55 17.87 0.76 14.34
CA LEU A 55 16.73 1.56 14.79
C LEU A 55 16.38 1.32 16.26
N SER A 56 17.32 0.87 17.09
CA SER A 56 17.07 0.61 18.51
C SER A 56 16.55 1.88 19.21
N GLY A 57 15.33 1.79 19.74
CA GLY A 57 14.65 2.90 20.42
C GLY A 57 13.97 3.92 19.50
N VAL A 58 14.05 3.77 18.18
CA VAL A 58 13.40 4.66 17.21
C VAL A 58 12.08 4.05 16.73
N THR A 59 10.97 4.77 16.90
CA THR A 59 9.70 4.41 16.27
C THR A 59 9.62 5.09 14.92
N THR A 60 9.97 4.36 13.85
CA THR A 60 10.01 4.90 12.49
C THR A 60 8.60 5.22 11.98
N ALA A 61 8.36 6.50 11.76
CA ALA A 61 7.08 7.04 11.27
C ALA A 61 7.06 7.22 9.75
N LEU A 62 8.21 7.52 9.15
CA LEU A 62 8.36 7.73 7.72
C LEU A 62 9.58 6.99 7.21
N VAL A 63 9.49 6.56 5.97
CA VAL A 63 10.59 5.94 5.25
C VAL A 63 10.65 6.48 3.82
N SER A 64 11.84 6.78 3.35
CA SER A 64 12.05 7.17 1.97
C SER A 64 13.41 6.69 1.46
N LYS A 65 13.57 6.72 0.15
CA LYS A 65 14.80 6.36 -0.53
C LYS A 65 15.37 7.55 -1.28
N ALA A 66 16.67 7.65 -1.28
CA ALA A 66 17.42 8.61 -2.09
C ALA A 66 18.59 7.92 -2.76
N ARG A 67 19.01 8.43 -3.92
CA ARG A 67 20.19 7.95 -4.63
C ARG A 67 20.95 9.14 -5.19
N VAL A 68 22.24 9.22 -4.87
CA VAL A 68 23.14 10.25 -5.34
C VAL A 68 24.49 9.66 -5.67
N ALA A 69 25.02 9.99 -6.82
CA ALA A 69 26.37 9.58 -7.29
C ALA A 69 26.63 8.06 -7.15
N GLY A 70 25.60 7.25 -7.43
CA GLY A 70 25.71 5.79 -7.33
C GLY A 70 25.50 5.20 -5.95
N SER A 71 25.39 6.00 -4.90
CA SER A 71 25.09 5.55 -3.53
C SER A 71 23.58 5.58 -3.26
N ASP A 72 23.08 4.54 -2.63
CA ASP A 72 21.70 4.44 -2.18
C ASP A 72 21.63 4.73 -0.68
N TYR A 73 20.61 5.48 -0.32
CA TYR A 73 20.29 5.85 1.07
C TYR A 73 18.85 5.46 1.38
N LEU A 74 18.67 4.76 2.51
CA LEU A 74 17.37 4.55 3.11
C LEU A 74 17.25 5.48 4.31
N LEU A 75 16.31 6.43 4.25
CA LEU A 75 16.02 7.37 5.31
C LEU A 75 14.89 6.84 6.17
N CYS A 76 15.13 6.68 7.47
CA CYS A 76 14.15 6.32 8.49
C CYS A 76 13.99 7.51 9.44
N TYR A 77 12.79 8.09 9.50
CA TYR A 77 12.49 9.25 10.33
C TYR A 77 11.51 8.87 11.44
N GLY A 78 11.93 9.04 12.70
CA GLY A 78 11.23 8.59 13.89
C GLY A 78 10.23 9.61 14.45
N THR A 79 9.27 9.14 15.26
CA THR A 79 8.28 9.98 15.96
C THR A 79 8.88 10.96 16.93
N ASN A 80 10.01 10.62 17.53
CA ASN A 80 10.78 11.49 18.44
C ASN A 80 11.68 12.51 17.69
N GLY A 81 11.61 12.50 16.34
CA GLY A 81 12.41 13.37 15.47
C GLY A 81 13.80 12.84 15.16
N GLU A 82 14.14 11.64 15.59
CA GLU A 82 15.37 10.99 15.17
C GLU A 82 15.33 10.67 13.68
N ALA A 83 16.44 10.88 13.01
CA ALA A 83 16.62 10.56 11.60
C ALA A 83 17.87 9.67 11.46
N ILE A 84 17.64 8.46 10.98
CA ILE A 84 18.69 7.48 10.71
C ILE A 84 18.73 7.22 9.21
N VAL A 85 19.93 7.26 8.65
CA VAL A 85 20.18 6.91 7.26
C VAL A 85 20.97 5.61 7.22
N ILE A 86 20.50 4.66 6.42
CA ILE A 86 21.17 3.40 6.17
C ILE A 86 21.76 3.43 4.76
N SER A 87 23.06 3.17 4.63
CA SER A 87 23.75 3.09 3.35
C SER A 87 24.89 2.08 3.43
N GLY A 88 25.01 1.19 2.46
CA GLY A 88 26.06 0.17 2.43
C GLY A 88 26.11 -0.73 3.66
N GLY A 89 24.96 -1.02 4.29
CA GLY A 89 24.86 -1.80 5.54
C GLY A 89 25.27 -1.04 6.80
N THR A 90 25.63 0.24 6.71
CA THR A 90 26.00 1.10 7.83
C THR A 90 24.87 2.09 8.13
N SER A 91 24.60 2.31 9.41
CA SER A 91 23.64 3.30 9.87
C SER A 91 24.33 4.60 10.32
N TYR A 92 23.76 5.72 9.95
CA TYR A 92 24.25 7.06 10.30
C TYR A 92 23.13 7.84 10.99
N ASN A 93 23.42 8.38 12.17
CA ASN A 93 22.49 9.28 12.85
C ASN A 93 22.64 10.69 12.26
N VAL A 94 21.63 11.14 11.53
CA VAL A 94 21.56 12.48 10.91
C VAL A 94 20.47 13.35 11.56
N THR A 95 20.10 13.03 12.78
CA THR A 95 19.07 13.74 13.56
C THR A 95 19.40 15.22 13.67
N SER A 96 18.40 16.08 13.43
CA SER A 96 18.52 17.53 13.60
C SER A 96 18.85 17.92 15.05
N THR A 97 19.61 18.96 15.23
CA THR A 97 19.90 19.58 16.55
C THR A 97 18.73 20.44 17.07
N THR A 98 17.77 20.76 16.21
CA THR A 98 16.55 21.50 16.59
C THR A 98 15.39 20.49 16.80
N GLY A 99 14.46 20.82 17.71
CA GLY A 99 13.30 19.96 17.99
C GLY A 99 12.47 19.69 16.73
N ASN A 100 12.29 18.43 16.40
CA ASN A 100 11.71 17.98 15.14
C ASN A 100 10.81 16.73 15.29
N THR A 101 10.21 16.53 16.46
CA THR A 101 9.28 15.42 16.74
C THR A 101 8.12 15.36 15.74
N ILE A 102 7.74 14.16 15.32
CA ILE A 102 6.58 13.90 14.46
C ILE A 102 5.43 13.38 15.32
N ASN A 103 4.27 14.00 15.17
CA ASN A 103 3.03 13.44 15.69
C ASN A 103 2.44 12.46 14.66
N LEU A 104 2.37 11.18 14.99
CA LEU A 104 1.81 10.14 14.10
C LEU A 104 0.36 10.43 13.68
N ASN A 105 -0.41 11.10 14.54
CA ASN A 105 -1.80 11.46 14.22
C ASN A 105 -1.91 12.57 13.15
N ASN A 106 -0.85 13.30 12.87
CA ASN A 106 -0.86 14.41 11.90
C ASN A 106 -0.36 14.03 10.51
N SER A 107 -0.10 12.75 10.26
CA SER A 107 0.33 12.22 8.95
C SER A 107 1.42 13.09 8.30
N ALA A 108 2.64 12.95 8.78
CA ALA A 108 3.79 13.62 8.16
C ALA A 108 3.98 13.17 6.70
N THR A 109 4.57 14.03 5.87
CA THR A 109 4.80 13.73 4.46
C THR A 109 6.26 13.88 4.08
N ILE A 110 6.71 13.13 3.10
CA ILE A 110 8.03 13.26 2.48
C ILE A 110 7.87 13.66 1.02
N ALA A 111 8.71 14.60 0.59
CA ALA A 111 8.94 14.93 -0.81
C ALA A 111 10.41 14.72 -1.14
N SER A 112 10.71 14.61 -2.42
CA SER A 112 12.08 14.63 -2.94
C SER A 112 12.16 15.66 -4.05
N LEU A 113 13.05 16.63 -3.92
CA LEU A 113 13.34 17.62 -4.95
C LEU A 113 14.77 17.44 -5.43
N SER A 114 14.97 17.09 -6.70
CA SER A 114 16.30 16.78 -7.26
C SER A 114 17.11 15.78 -6.43
N GLY A 115 16.42 14.80 -5.78
CA GLY A 115 17.03 13.82 -4.90
C GLY A 115 17.16 14.26 -3.43
N ILE A 116 17.01 15.54 -3.12
CA ILE A 116 17.09 16.07 -1.75
C ILE A 116 15.80 15.70 -1.00
N PRO A 117 15.85 14.94 0.12
CA PRO A 117 14.68 14.61 0.90
C PRO A 117 14.18 15.80 1.72
N ILE A 118 12.87 15.98 1.73
CA ILE A 118 12.18 17.04 2.45
C ILE A 118 11.10 16.40 3.29
N VAL A 119 11.22 16.52 4.61
CA VAL A 119 10.31 15.97 5.60
C VAL A 119 9.43 17.09 6.15
N ASN A 120 8.12 16.93 6.00
CA ASN A 120 7.12 17.84 6.56
C ASN A 120 6.41 17.17 7.74
N ARG A 121 6.40 17.82 8.90
CA ARG A 121 5.75 17.33 10.12
C ARG A 121 4.23 17.53 10.15
N GLY A 122 3.70 18.19 9.13
CA GLY A 122 2.28 18.51 9.02
C GLY A 122 1.89 19.82 9.73
N ILE A 123 0.58 20.03 9.86
CA ILE A 123 0.01 21.19 10.56
C ILE A 123 0.19 21.02 12.07
N GLY A 124 0.65 22.08 12.72
CA GLY A 124 0.82 22.15 14.17
C GLY A 124 1.51 23.47 14.56
N ALA A 125 1.65 23.73 15.85
CA ALA A 125 2.35 24.91 16.37
C ALA A 125 3.87 24.75 16.32
N TYR A 126 4.42 24.40 15.16
CA TYR A 126 5.85 24.19 14.97
C TYR A 126 6.52 25.44 14.46
N ALA A 127 7.62 25.86 15.09
CA ALA A 127 8.47 26.94 14.59
C ALA A 127 9.14 26.53 13.25
N ASN A 128 9.54 25.26 13.15
CA ASN A 128 10.18 24.69 11.96
C ASN A 128 9.40 23.44 11.53
N PRO A 129 8.38 23.56 10.65
CA PRO A 129 7.57 22.42 10.26
C PRO A 129 8.26 21.50 9.25
N ILE A 130 9.22 22.00 8.49
CA ILE A 130 9.85 21.30 7.36
C ILE A 130 11.35 21.22 7.59
N PHE A 131 11.89 20.02 7.34
CA PHE A 131 13.32 19.71 7.44
C PHE A 131 13.83 19.13 6.13
N THR A 132 15.11 19.33 5.87
CA THR A 132 15.81 18.82 4.70
C THR A 132 17.19 18.28 5.08
N TRP A 133 17.73 17.41 4.24
CA TRP A 133 19.06 16.82 4.41
C TRP A 133 19.82 16.82 3.08
N ASP A 134 21.08 17.21 3.13
CA ASP A 134 21.95 17.41 1.96
C ASP A 134 22.59 16.11 1.42
N LEU A 135 22.14 14.94 1.87
CA LEU A 135 22.63 13.62 1.48
C LEU A 135 24.09 13.34 1.91
N GLN A 136 24.64 14.13 2.83
CA GLN A 136 25.96 13.89 3.41
C GLN A 136 25.80 13.24 4.79
N THR A 137 26.32 12.02 4.97
CA THR A 137 26.19 11.25 6.22
C THR A 137 26.87 11.91 7.42
N SER A 138 27.79 12.85 7.19
CA SER A 138 28.41 13.70 8.21
C SER A 138 27.49 14.83 8.70
N ASN A 139 26.51 15.22 7.92
CA ASN A 139 25.67 16.37 8.18
C ASN A 139 24.32 15.94 8.78
N LYS A 140 23.67 16.87 9.46
CA LYS A 140 22.39 16.66 10.13
C LYS A 140 21.25 17.25 9.31
N PHE A 141 20.03 16.78 9.56
CA PHE A 141 18.83 17.47 9.09
C PHE A 141 18.81 18.90 9.64
N ILE A 142 18.44 19.83 8.79
CA ILE A 142 18.27 21.24 9.13
C ILE A 142 16.84 21.70 8.81
N PRO A 143 16.32 22.71 9.49
CA PRO A 143 15.11 23.40 9.05
C PRO A 143 15.27 23.86 7.60
N MET A 144 14.22 23.74 6.82
CA MET A 144 14.25 24.11 5.40
C MET A 144 14.57 25.60 5.23
N PRO A 145 15.63 25.93 4.49
CA PRO A 145 15.97 27.33 4.21
C PRO A 145 14.85 28.04 3.46
N ASN A 146 14.68 29.34 3.71
CA ASN A 146 13.70 30.21 3.04
C ASN A 146 12.22 29.81 3.21
N TRP A 147 11.90 28.81 4.05
CA TRP A 147 10.52 28.55 4.40
C TRP A 147 9.94 29.75 5.18
N PRO A 148 8.73 30.22 4.83
CA PRO A 148 8.16 31.40 5.49
C PRO A 148 7.97 31.16 6.98
N ALA A 149 8.46 32.09 7.80
CA ALA A 149 8.20 32.08 9.23
C ALA A 149 6.69 32.08 9.50
N ASN A 150 6.27 31.47 10.62
CA ASN A 150 4.88 31.43 11.03
C ASN A 150 3.94 30.77 9.97
N THR A 151 4.45 29.84 9.20
CA THR A 151 3.69 29.12 8.18
C THR A 151 3.90 27.61 8.37
N ASN A 152 2.81 26.86 8.37
CA ASN A 152 2.80 25.40 8.36
C ASN A 152 2.05 24.92 7.11
N ALA A 153 2.27 23.68 6.70
CA ALA A 153 1.51 23.04 5.63
C ALA A 153 1.13 21.62 6.02
N SER A 154 -0.03 21.18 5.61
CA SER A 154 -0.46 19.80 5.84
C SER A 154 0.37 18.81 5.02
N VAL A 155 0.68 19.18 3.77
CA VAL A 155 1.39 18.35 2.80
C VAL A 155 2.43 19.16 2.07
N ILE A 156 3.59 18.55 1.81
CA ILE A 156 4.60 19.04 0.86
C ILE A 156 4.83 17.98 -0.20
N ARG A 157 4.84 18.42 -1.47
CA ARG A 157 5.13 17.57 -2.63
C ARG A 157 6.04 18.32 -3.61
N SER A 158 6.75 17.57 -4.43
CA SER A 158 7.51 18.12 -5.55
C SER A 158 6.66 18.12 -6.83
N TYR A 159 6.81 19.17 -7.62
CA TYR A 159 6.26 19.28 -8.96
C TYR A 159 7.30 19.89 -9.88
N LYS A 160 7.85 19.10 -10.80
CA LYS A 160 9.00 19.51 -11.61
C LYS A 160 10.12 19.99 -10.68
N ASN A 161 10.55 21.27 -10.84
CA ASN A 161 11.54 21.93 -9.98
C ASN A 161 10.92 22.85 -8.91
N PHE A 162 9.61 22.77 -8.69
CA PHE A 162 8.92 23.47 -7.60
C PHE A 162 8.67 22.54 -6.42
N LEU A 163 8.56 23.14 -5.23
CA LEU A 163 7.88 22.53 -4.10
C LEU A 163 6.48 23.13 -3.98
N VAL A 164 5.50 22.26 -3.73
CA VAL A 164 4.11 22.63 -3.56
C VAL A 164 3.67 22.28 -2.14
N ALA A 165 3.21 23.27 -1.41
CA ALA A 165 2.62 23.14 -0.07
C ALA A 165 1.09 23.21 -0.19
N LEU A 166 0.42 22.27 0.43
CA LEU A 166 -1.03 22.12 0.36
C LEU A 166 -1.66 22.22 1.74
N CYS A 167 -2.86 22.82 1.82
CA CYS A 167 -3.59 23.01 3.07
C CYS A 167 -2.66 23.72 4.08
N VAL A 168 -2.54 25.04 3.93
CA VAL A 168 -1.57 25.88 4.65
C VAL A 168 -2.20 26.45 5.91
N SER A 169 -1.40 26.63 6.96
CA SER A 169 -1.79 27.33 8.18
C SER A 169 -0.80 28.44 8.44
N LYS A 170 -1.28 29.63 8.80
CA LYS A 170 -0.46 30.84 9.05
C LYS A 170 -0.75 31.42 10.42
N LEU A 171 0.28 31.83 11.13
CA LEU A 171 0.13 32.56 12.40
C LEU A 171 -0.24 34.02 12.11
N SER A 172 -1.39 34.44 12.56
CA SER A 172 -1.91 35.83 12.41
C SER A 172 -2.48 36.30 13.73
N GLY A 173 -2.06 37.49 14.21
CA GLY A 173 -2.54 38.04 15.46
C GLY A 173 -2.32 37.16 16.70
N GLY A 174 -1.29 36.31 16.69
CA GLY A 174 -0.99 35.36 17.78
C GLY A 174 -1.79 34.04 17.74
N SER A 175 -2.66 33.83 16.73
CA SER A 175 -3.42 32.59 16.54
C SER A 175 -3.14 31.98 15.17
N TRP A 176 -3.13 30.64 15.10
CA TRP A 176 -3.02 29.92 13.84
C TRP A 176 -4.34 29.95 13.10
N VAL A 177 -4.30 30.34 11.82
CA VAL A 177 -5.45 30.37 10.91
C VAL A 177 -5.19 29.35 9.81
N ASP A 178 -6.13 28.42 9.64
CA ASP A 178 -6.06 27.37 8.64
C ASP A 178 -6.65 27.83 7.31
N TYR A 179 -5.95 27.54 6.23
CA TYR A 179 -6.36 27.76 4.84
C TYR A 179 -6.47 26.39 4.13
N PRO A 180 -7.55 25.62 4.36
CA PRO A 180 -7.68 24.25 3.92
C PRO A 180 -7.77 24.07 2.40
N TYR A 181 -7.98 25.17 1.67
CA TYR A 181 -8.09 25.20 0.21
C TYR A 181 -6.85 25.78 -0.46
N MET A 182 -5.85 26.20 0.32
CA MET A 182 -4.69 26.92 -0.20
C MET A 182 -3.65 25.99 -0.78
N VAL A 183 -3.22 26.31 -2.00
CA VAL A 183 -2.05 25.79 -2.68
C VAL A 183 -1.00 26.89 -2.68
N LYS A 184 0.17 26.61 -2.12
CA LYS A 184 1.33 27.53 -2.12
C LYS A 184 2.49 26.84 -2.80
N TRP A 185 3.18 27.53 -3.69
CA TRP A 185 4.35 27.00 -4.39
C TRP A 185 5.57 27.89 -4.23
N SER A 186 6.74 27.27 -4.28
CA SER A 186 8.03 27.94 -4.21
C SER A 186 8.42 28.59 -5.53
N HIS A 187 9.45 29.40 -5.52
CA HIS A 187 10.24 29.68 -6.73
C HIS A 187 10.87 28.37 -7.24
N PRO A 188 11.01 28.18 -8.57
CA PRO A 188 11.67 26.97 -9.08
C PRO A 188 13.11 26.88 -8.57
N ALA A 189 13.51 25.69 -8.20
CA ALA A 189 14.88 25.43 -7.72
C ALA A 189 15.79 25.06 -8.90
N ASP A 190 17.04 25.44 -8.81
CA ASP A 190 18.10 24.96 -9.68
C ASP A 190 18.37 23.46 -9.42
N PRO A 191 18.90 22.71 -10.41
CA PRO A 191 19.24 21.30 -10.22
C PRO A 191 20.18 21.10 -9.01
N GLY A 192 19.74 20.21 -8.08
CA GLY A 192 20.50 19.92 -6.85
C GLY A 192 20.43 20.99 -5.76
N ALA A 193 19.58 22.01 -5.92
CA ALA A 193 19.39 23.08 -4.94
C ALA A 193 17.98 23.06 -4.32
N LEU A 194 17.80 23.83 -3.27
CA LEU A 194 16.50 24.12 -2.67
C LEU A 194 15.94 25.43 -3.21
N PRO A 195 14.62 25.65 -3.18
CA PRO A 195 14.01 26.90 -3.65
C PRO A 195 14.54 28.12 -2.91
N SER A 196 14.85 29.18 -3.65
CA SER A 196 15.38 30.41 -3.11
C SER A 196 14.32 31.30 -2.47
N SER A 197 13.03 31.13 -2.76
CA SER A 197 11.94 31.95 -2.24
C SER A 197 10.60 31.22 -2.20
N TRP A 198 9.78 31.65 -1.25
CA TRP A 198 8.35 31.31 -1.11
C TRP A 198 7.48 32.58 -1.05
N ASP A 199 8.10 33.75 -1.32
CA ASP A 199 7.43 35.04 -1.20
C ASP A 199 6.65 35.37 -2.47
N LYS A 200 5.31 35.38 -2.35
CA LYS A 200 4.39 35.75 -3.42
C LYS A 200 4.40 37.24 -3.77
N THR A 201 4.98 38.07 -2.93
CA THR A 201 5.02 39.54 -3.12
C THR A 201 6.24 40.01 -3.90
N ASP A 202 7.25 39.13 -4.04
CA ASP A 202 8.45 39.41 -4.83
C ASP A 202 8.16 39.14 -6.32
N ALA A 203 7.91 40.20 -7.08
CA ALA A 203 7.61 40.10 -8.52
C ALA A 203 8.78 39.56 -9.38
N THR A 204 9.98 39.42 -8.81
CA THR A 204 11.14 38.79 -9.48
C THR A 204 11.18 37.27 -9.31
N LYS A 205 10.26 36.71 -8.54
CA LYS A 205 10.17 35.29 -8.21
C LYS A 205 8.85 34.71 -8.69
N ASP A 206 8.88 33.44 -9.12
CA ASP A 206 7.70 32.70 -9.55
C ASP A 206 6.97 32.04 -8.38
N ALA A 207 7.30 32.38 -7.13
CA ALA A 207 6.60 31.88 -5.94
C ALA A 207 5.19 32.46 -5.86
N GLY A 208 4.23 31.67 -5.38
CA GLY A 208 2.85 32.13 -5.30
C GLY A 208 1.96 31.29 -4.42
N GLU A 209 0.72 31.69 -4.35
CA GLU A 209 -0.34 30.94 -3.68
C GLU A 209 -1.69 31.16 -4.36
N TYR A 210 -2.55 30.16 -4.31
CA TYR A 210 -3.89 30.21 -4.86
C TYR A 210 -4.86 29.45 -3.96
N ASP A 211 -6.09 29.97 -3.84
CA ASP A 211 -7.12 29.38 -3.00
C ASP A 211 -8.15 28.65 -3.86
N LEU A 212 -8.22 27.32 -3.74
CA LEU A 212 -9.18 26.46 -4.41
C LEU A 212 -10.46 26.32 -3.58
N ALA A 213 -11.10 27.46 -3.19
CA ALA A 213 -12.22 27.50 -2.25
C ALA A 213 -13.55 26.95 -2.80
N GLU A 214 -13.60 26.54 -4.07
CA GLU A 214 -14.83 26.03 -4.68
C GLU A 214 -15.39 24.82 -3.93
N GLY A 215 -16.66 24.90 -3.54
CA GLY A 215 -17.42 23.79 -2.94
C GLY A 215 -17.11 23.46 -1.48
N GLY A 216 -16.28 24.22 -0.78
CA GLY A 216 -15.90 23.93 0.61
C GLY A 216 -15.16 22.61 0.81
N ASP A 217 -14.66 22.00 -0.25
CA ASP A 217 -14.01 20.71 -0.31
C ASP A 217 -12.52 20.85 0.01
N ILE A 218 -12.05 20.34 1.13
CA ILE A 218 -10.69 20.53 1.63
C ILE A 218 -9.64 19.73 0.84
N ILE A 219 -8.43 20.27 0.73
CA ILE A 219 -7.29 19.58 0.09
C ILE A 219 -6.76 18.52 1.04
N ILE A 220 -6.55 17.31 0.51
CA ILE A 220 -6.02 16.16 1.24
C ILE A 220 -4.58 15.88 0.87
N ASP A 221 -4.25 15.82 -0.43
CA ASP A 221 -2.92 15.49 -0.91
C ASP A 221 -2.70 16.01 -2.34
N GLY A 222 -1.53 15.77 -2.88
CA GLY A 222 -1.18 16.04 -4.27
C GLY A 222 -0.06 15.15 -4.77
N ALA A 223 -0.05 14.88 -6.06
CA ALA A 223 0.98 14.09 -6.71
C ALA A 223 1.17 14.50 -8.16
N GLN A 224 2.40 14.42 -8.66
CA GLN A 224 2.68 14.67 -10.07
C GLN A 224 2.16 13.50 -10.90
N LEU A 225 1.45 13.82 -11.99
CA LEU A 225 1.03 12.89 -13.04
C LEU A 225 1.54 13.40 -14.37
N ARG A 226 2.53 12.72 -14.92
CA ARG A 226 3.20 13.15 -16.18
C ARG A 226 3.74 14.59 -16.05
N SER A 227 3.24 15.53 -16.86
CA SER A 227 3.64 16.94 -16.86
C SER A 227 2.82 17.84 -15.93
N SER A 228 1.72 17.34 -15.36
CA SER A 228 0.78 18.07 -14.52
C SER A 228 0.92 17.66 -13.05
N PHE A 229 0.43 18.49 -12.16
CA PHE A 229 0.31 18.16 -10.73
C PHE A 229 -1.17 18.02 -10.38
N MET A 230 -1.53 16.86 -9.84
CA MET A 230 -2.90 16.55 -9.45
C MET A 230 -3.08 16.88 -7.97
N ILE A 231 -4.08 17.69 -7.66
CA ILE A 231 -4.46 18.09 -6.29
C ILE A 231 -5.74 17.35 -5.94
N TYR A 232 -5.68 16.56 -4.88
CA TYR A 232 -6.78 15.74 -4.39
C TYR A 232 -7.44 16.44 -3.20
N LYS A 233 -8.73 16.66 -3.34
CA LYS A 233 -9.59 17.14 -2.26
C LYS A 233 -10.42 15.96 -1.73
N ASN A 234 -11.32 16.18 -0.78
CA ASN A 234 -12.18 15.11 -0.28
C ASN A 234 -13.06 14.49 -1.37
N ASN A 235 -13.62 15.34 -2.26
CA ASN A 235 -14.63 14.92 -3.23
C ASN A 235 -14.33 15.36 -4.67
N SER A 236 -13.16 15.94 -4.91
CA SER A 236 -12.78 16.41 -6.24
C SER A 236 -11.28 16.27 -6.49
N ILE A 237 -10.91 16.24 -7.77
CA ILE A 237 -9.52 16.24 -8.22
C ILE A 237 -9.33 17.43 -9.16
N TRP A 238 -8.28 18.18 -8.90
CA TRP A 238 -7.89 19.34 -9.67
C TRP A 238 -6.55 19.10 -10.36
N ARG A 239 -6.36 19.71 -11.49
CA ARG A 239 -5.10 19.72 -12.23
C ARG A 239 -4.47 21.08 -12.15
N MET A 240 -3.22 21.14 -11.77
CA MET A 240 -2.33 22.29 -11.78
C MET A 240 -1.31 22.09 -12.88
N ASP A 241 -1.30 23.01 -13.82
CA ASP A 241 -0.38 23.02 -14.96
C ASP A 241 0.56 24.22 -14.86
N ASN A 242 1.84 24.02 -15.14
CA ASN A 242 2.78 25.13 -15.30
C ASN A 242 2.59 25.75 -16.69
N THR A 243 2.12 26.98 -16.72
CA THR A 243 1.82 27.73 -17.95
C THR A 243 2.91 28.70 -18.37
N GLY A 244 3.80 29.04 -17.43
CA GLY A 244 4.75 30.14 -17.65
C GLY A 244 4.08 31.51 -17.75
N GLY A 245 4.87 32.58 -17.86
CA GLY A 245 4.39 33.95 -17.93
C GLY A 245 3.83 34.50 -16.61
N PRO A 246 2.96 35.52 -16.64
CA PRO A 246 2.48 36.21 -15.43
C PRO A 246 1.71 35.29 -14.47
N TYR A 247 1.06 34.26 -15.01
CA TYR A 247 0.40 33.22 -14.23
C TYR A 247 1.24 31.96 -14.30
N VAL A 248 2.06 31.74 -13.28
CA VAL A 248 3.01 30.62 -13.21
C VAL A 248 2.29 29.28 -13.34
N HIS A 249 1.12 29.14 -12.73
CA HIS A 249 0.28 27.94 -12.75
C HIS A 249 -1.18 28.27 -13.06
N SER A 250 -1.83 27.36 -13.80
CA SER A 250 -3.29 27.33 -13.99
C SER A 250 -3.90 26.16 -13.21
N PHE A 251 -5.15 26.33 -12.79
CA PHE A 251 -5.88 25.34 -12.01
C PHE A 251 -7.18 24.98 -12.70
N THR A 252 -7.43 23.69 -12.92
CA THR A 252 -8.63 23.18 -13.59
C THR A 252 -9.20 22.01 -12.81
N LYS A 253 -10.49 22.04 -12.47
CA LYS A 253 -11.20 20.90 -11.90
C LYS A 253 -11.43 19.85 -12.98
N VAL A 254 -10.92 18.63 -12.78
CA VAL A 254 -10.99 17.55 -13.77
C VAL A 254 -11.96 16.44 -13.39
N ILE A 255 -12.11 16.14 -12.09
CA ILE A 255 -13.05 15.15 -11.57
C ILE A 255 -13.79 15.78 -10.39
N GLY A 256 -15.12 15.79 -10.45
CA GLY A 256 -15.97 16.46 -9.46
C GLY A 256 -16.67 15.53 -8.46
N THR A 257 -16.43 14.23 -8.55
CA THR A 257 -17.19 13.22 -7.79
C THR A 257 -16.32 12.31 -6.93
N SER A 258 -15.00 12.46 -7.00
CA SER A 258 -14.05 11.60 -6.29
C SER A 258 -12.82 12.40 -5.89
N GLY A 259 -12.29 12.13 -4.71
CA GLY A 259 -11.07 12.72 -4.19
C GLY A 259 -10.18 11.66 -3.55
N ALA A 260 -9.38 11.99 -2.54
CA ALA A 260 -8.57 11.04 -1.80
C ALA A 260 -9.11 10.79 -0.38
N LEU A 261 -9.01 9.54 0.09
CA LEU A 261 -9.40 9.15 1.45
C LEU A 261 -8.53 9.82 2.51
N SER A 262 -7.22 9.79 2.30
CA SER A 262 -6.22 10.35 3.21
C SER A 262 -4.94 10.70 2.48
N LYS A 263 -3.99 11.29 3.18
CA LYS A 263 -2.64 11.53 2.66
C LYS A 263 -1.96 10.20 2.33
N ASN A 264 -1.12 10.22 1.31
CA ASN A 264 -0.40 9.03 0.83
C ASN A 264 -1.32 7.91 0.29
N CYS A 265 -2.58 8.21 -0.07
CA CYS A 265 -3.52 7.26 -0.69
C CYS A 265 -3.46 7.26 -2.23
N ILE A 266 -2.35 7.70 -2.80
CA ILE A 266 -2.12 7.84 -4.24
C ILE A 266 -0.84 7.11 -4.62
N ALA A 267 -0.89 6.33 -5.70
CA ALA A 267 0.29 5.74 -6.32
C ALA A 267 0.23 5.91 -7.84
N GLU A 268 1.36 6.21 -8.46
CA GLU A 268 1.47 6.23 -9.92
C GLU A 268 1.75 4.81 -10.44
N ILE A 269 0.93 4.37 -11.40
CA ILE A 269 1.09 3.10 -12.12
C ILE A 269 0.88 3.36 -13.61
N ASN A 270 1.85 2.99 -14.44
CA ASN A 270 1.75 3.08 -15.91
C ASN A 270 1.27 4.45 -16.42
N GLY A 271 1.69 5.55 -15.79
CA GLY A 271 1.30 6.91 -16.19
C GLY A 271 -0.14 7.27 -15.85
N GLN A 272 -0.75 6.57 -14.88
CA GLN A 272 -2.06 6.85 -14.30
C GLN A 272 -1.92 6.86 -12.77
N HIS A 273 -2.82 7.54 -12.06
CA HIS A 273 -2.89 7.45 -10.62
C HIS A 273 -3.94 6.42 -10.17
N PHE A 274 -3.49 5.51 -9.33
CA PHE A 274 -4.33 4.67 -8.49
C PHE A 274 -4.65 5.45 -7.21
N VAL A 275 -5.92 5.61 -6.89
CA VAL A 275 -6.37 6.45 -5.77
C VAL A 275 -7.41 5.70 -4.94
N VAL A 276 -7.18 5.65 -3.64
CA VAL A 276 -8.20 5.23 -2.68
C VAL A 276 -9.01 6.46 -2.29
N THR A 277 -10.30 6.43 -2.56
CA THR A 277 -11.26 7.49 -2.24
C THR A 277 -12.07 7.14 -0.98
N ASN A 278 -13.00 7.98 -0.58
CA ASN A 278 -13.85 7.72 0.60
C ASN A 278 -14.78 6.50 0.44
N SER A 279 -15.07 6.06 -0.78
CA SER A 279 -16.03 4.97 -1.04
C SER A 279 -15.68 4.11 -2.26
N ASP A 280 -14.56 4.39 -2.93
CA ASP A 280 -14.15 3.70 -4.13
C ASP A 280 -12.62 3.57 -4.21
N ILE A 281 -12.15 2.74 -5.11
CA ILE A 281 -10.77 2.71 -5.55
C ILE A 281 -10.80 2.92 -7.06
N ILE A 282 -10.15 3.98 -7.51
CA ILE A 282 -10.18 4.42 -8.90
C ILE A 282 -8.79 4.46 -9.52
N ILE A 283 -8.76 4.33 -10.83
CA ILE A 283 -7.60 4.68 -11.66
C ILE A 283 -8.02 5.83 -12.56
N HIS A 284 -7.19 6.87 -12.67
CA HIS A 284 -7.44 7.99 -13.56
C HIS A 284 -6.17 8.45 -14.26
N ASP A 285 -6.35 9.06 -15.43
CA ASP A 285 -5.29 9.55 -16.32
C ASP A 285 -5.12 11.09 -16.29
N GLY A 286 -5.83 11.75 -15.36
CA GLY A 286 -5.89 13.22 -15.25
C GLY A 286 -7.04 13.87 -16.02
N ALA A 287 -7.87 13.09 -16.71
CA ALA A 287 -9.07 13.55 -17.41
C ALA A 287 -10.31 12.70 -17.09
N SER A 288 -10.15 11.39 -17.04
CA SER A 288 -11.21 10.44 -16.77
C SER A 288 -10.83 9.49 -15.64
N ALA A 289 -11.81 9.04 -14.86
CA ALA A 289 -11.64 8.09 -13.77
C ALA A 289 -12.48 6.83 -14.02
N LYS A 290 -11.90 5.68 -13.65
CA LYS A 290 -12.56 4.38 -13.71
C LYS A 290 -12.45 3.69 -12.36
N SER A 291 -13.59 3.22 -11.82
CA SER A 291 -13.61 2.30 -10.69
C SER A 291 -13.04 0.94 -11.10
N ILE A 292 -12.20 0.35 -10.27
CA ILE A 292 -11.57 -0.96 -10.57
C ILE A 292 -12.29 -2.13 -9.91
N PHE A 293 -13.20 -1.87 -8.97
CA PHE A 293 -13.91 -2.90 -8.23
C PHE A 293 -15.43 -2.83 -8.38
N THR A 294 -16.08 -3.98 -8.23
CA THR A 294 -17.55 -4.05 -8.17
C THR A 294 -18.10 -3.40 -6.91
N SER A 295 -19.37 -2.99 -6.94
CA SER A 295 -20.04 -2.38 -5.78
C SER A 295 -20.03 -3.27 -4.55
N GLY A 296 -20.20 -4.60 -4.73
CA GLY A 296 -20.14 -5.58 -3.64
C GLY A 296 -18.76 -5.64 -3.00
N PHE A 297 -17.70 -5.70 -3.81
CA PHE A 297 -16.32 -5.71 -3.32
C PHE A 297 -16.00 -4.43 -2.54
N LYS A 298 -16.34 -3.26 -3.10
CA LYS A 298 -16.12 -1.96 -2.44
C LYS A 298 -16.80 -1.91 -1.07
N LYS A 299 -18.08 -2.27 -1.01
CA LYS A 299 -18.82 -2.30 0.25
C LYS A 299 -18.17 -3.21 1.29
N ALA A 300 -17.72 -4.41 0.89
CA ALA A 300 -17.04 -5.34 1.76
C ALA A 300 -15.69 -4.79 2.25
N PHE A 301 -14.88 -4.24 1.35
CA PHE A 301 -13.57 -3.67 1.68
C PHE A 301 -13.65 -2.48 2.63
N PHE A 302 -14.48 -1.47 2.29
CA PHE A 302 -14.59 -0.27 3.12
C PHE A 302 -15.23 -0.53 4.49
N SER A 303 -16.04 -1.59 4.63
CA SER A 303 -16.57 -2.02 5.94
C SER A 303 -15.51 -2.67 6.85
N GLU A 304 -14.38 -3.11 6.31
CA GLU A 304 -13.27 -3.66 7.08
C GLU A 304 -12.35 -2.59 7.68
N ILE A 305 -12.31 -1.39 7.10
CA ILE A 305 -11.46 -0.28 7.54
C ILE A 305 -12.02 0.32 8.83
N ASN A 306 -11.17 0.54 9.83
CA ASN A 306 -11.58 1.24 11.04
C ASN A 306 -11.92 2.70 10.72
N VAL A 307 -13.20 3.04 10.79
CA VAL A 307 -13.74 4.37 10.42
C VAL A 307 -13.10 5.52 11.21
N ASN A 308 -12.68 5.28 12.46
CA ASN A 308 -12.08 6.30 13.31
C ASN A 308 -10.63 6.63 12.93
N TYR A 309 -9.98 5.77 12.14
CA TYR A 309 -8.56 5.87 11.82
C TYR A 309 -8.27 5.72 10.32
N THR A 310 -9.25 6.01 9.48
CA THR A 310 -9.11 5.98 8.01
C THR A 310 -7.95 6.84 7.51
N TYR A 311 -7.65 7.93 8.23
CA TYR A 311 -6.55 8.85 7.90
C TYR A 311 -5.15 8.22 8.01
N ASN A 312 -5.02 7.05 8.63
CA ASN A 312 -3.77 6.27 8.68
C ASN A 312 -3.61 5.32 7.48
N THR A 313 -4.63 5.19 6.64
CA THR A 313 -4.53 4.39 5.40
C THR A 313 -3.55 5.04 4.43
N PHE A 314 -2.69 4.24 3.82
CA PHE A 314 -1.76 4.69 2.79
C PHE A 314 -1.58 3.65 1.69
N VAL A 315 -1.00 4.06 0.57
CA VAL A 315 -0.77 3.23 -0.61
C VAL A 315 0.72 3.14 -0.91
N VAL A 316 1.16 1.94 -1.26
CA VAL A 316 2.54 1.69 -1.70
C VAL A 316 2.52 0.93 -3.02
N HIS A 317 3.31 1.38 -3.99
CA HIS A 317 3.48 0.70 -5.26
C HIS A 317 4.61 -0.33 -5.15
N ASP A 318 4.29 -1.61 -5.24
CA ASP A 318 5.26 -2.69 -5.37
C ASP A 318 5.58 -2.95 -6.85
N ILE A 319 6.60 -2.27 -7.34
CA ILE A 319 7.01 -2.33 -8.75
C ILE A 319 7.47 -3.73 -9.13
N TYR A 320 8.10 -4.46 -8.20
CA TYR A 320 8.66 -5.79 -8.48
C TYR A 320 7.58 -6.81 -8.83
N ASN A 321 6.47 -6.79 -8.07
CA ASN A 321 5.37 -7.73 -8.24
C ASN A 321 4.25 -7.18 -9.16
N ASN A 322 4.38 -5.96 -9.67
CA ASN A 322 3.30 -5.23 -10.37
C ASN A 322 2.04 -5.09 -9.50
N GLU A 323 2.23 -4.78 -8.24
CA GLU A 323 1.16 -4.70 -7.23
C GLU A 323 1.06 -3.31 -6.61
N VAL A 324 -0.13 -2.97 -6.19
CA VAL A 324 -0.40 -1.82 -5.33
C VAL A 324 -0.94 -2.34 -4.01
N LEU A 325 -0.28 -1.97 -2.93
CA LEU A 325 -0.69 -2.30 -1.57
C LEU A 325 -1.46 -1.12 -0.98
N VAL A 326 -2.73 -1.33 -0.66
CA VAL A 326 -3.52 -0.40 0.16
C VAL A 326 -3.42 -0.90 1.60
N VAL A 327 -2.62 -0.22 2.42
CA VAL A 327 -2.33 -0.63 3.81
C VAL A 327 -3.26 0.15 4.74
N TYR A 328 -4.06 -0.55 5.53
CA TYR A 328 -5.15 0.06 6.29
C TYR A 328 -5.32 -0.54 7.70
N PRO A 329 -5.89 0.22 8.65
CA PRO A 329 -6.24 -0.30 9.98
C PRO A 329 -7.47 -1.20 9.88
N TYR A 330 -7.27 -2.50 10.15
CA TYR A 330 -8.30 -3.53 10.12
C TYR A 330 -8.74 -3.89 11.54
N GLY A 331 -10.02 -3.75 11.81
CA GLY A 331 -10.62 -4.11 13.10
C GLY A 331 -11.00 -2.91 13.97
N VAL A 332 -11.99 -3.10 14.86
CA VAL A 332 -12.68 -2.02 15.60
C VAL A 332 -11.75 -1.22 16.52
N ASN A 333 -10.73 -1.86 17.09
CA ASN A 333 -9.81 -1.22 18.03
C ASN A 333 -8.43 -0.93 17.44
N GLN A 334 -8.27 -1.11 16.13
CA GLN A 334 -6.99 -0.94 15.47
C GLN A 334 -6.80 0.49 15.01
N GLN A 335 -5.79 1.16 15.55
CA GLN A 335 -5.45 2.55 15.18
C GLN A 335 -4.55 2.61 13.93
N TYR A 336 -3.50 1.79 13.90
CA TYR A 336 -2.51 1.81 12.84
C TYR A 336 -2.69 0.64 11.87
N PRO A 337 -2.34 0.83 10.60
CA PRO A 337 -2.46 -0.20 9.57
C PRO A 337 -1.79 -1.53 9.93
N ASN A 338 -2.53 -2.62 9.81
CA ASN A 338 -2.10 -3.99 10.10
C ASN A 338 -2.49 -4.98 9.00
N LYS A 339 -3.19 -4.51 7.99
CA LYS A 339 -3.64 -5.33 6.85
C LYS A 339 -3.49 -4.55 5.54
N ALA A 340 -3.26 -5.25 4.46
CA ALA A 340 -3.20 -4.66 3.13
C ALA A 340 -4.15 -5.39 2.16
N LEU A 341 -4.87 -4.62 1.35
CA LEU A 341 -5.43 -5.08 0.10
C LEU A 341 -4.32 -4.98 -0.95
N VAL A 342 -4.07 -6.06 -1.65
CA VAL A 342 -3.09 -6.15 -2.72
C VAL A 342 -3.81 -6.24 -4.05
N TYR A 343 -3.55 -5.29 -4.94
CA TYR A 343 -4.08 -5.26 -6.29
C TYR A 343 -2.96 -5.43 -7.30
N ASN A 344 -2.96 -6.54 -8.02
CA ASN A 344 -2.04 -6.75 -9.12
C ASN A 344 -2.60 -6.11 -10.39
N TYR A 345 -1.99 -5.00 -10.83
CA TYR A 345 -2.51 -4.21 -11.95
C TYR A 345 -2.16 -4.82 -13.32
N ARG A 346 -1.24 -5.78 -13.40
CA ARG A 346 -0.92 -6.51 -14.63
C ARG A 346 -1.94 -7.60 -14.92
N HIS A 347 -2.35 -8.34 -13.89
CA HIS A 347 -3.29 -9.46 -14.00
C HIS A 347 -4.72 -9.11 -13.59
N ASN A 348 -4.93 -7.90 -13.03
CA ASN A 348 -6.22 -7.44 -12.50
C ASN A 348 -6.77 -8.38 -11.42
N THR A 349 -5.89 -8.88 -10.55
CA THR A 349 -6.23 -9.78 -9.47
C THR A 349 -6.12 -9.11 -8.11
N THR A 350 -6.85 -9.63 -7.12
CA THR A 350 -6.84 -9.12 -5.76
C THR A 350 -6.50 -10.20 -4.75
N SER A 351 -5.71 -9.81 -3.75
CA SER A 351 -5.43 -10.61 -2.57
C SER A 351 -5.41 -9.75 -1.31
N PHE A 352 -5.27 -10.40 -0.16
CA PHE A 352 -5.14 -9.71 1.12
C PHE A 352 -3.87 -10.19 1.80
N ARG A 353 -3.21 -9.24 2.46
CA ARG A 353 -2.02 -9.50 3.24
C ARG A 353 -2.24 -9.00 4.67
N GLU A 354 -2.01 -9.86 5.63
CA GLU A 354 -1.87 -9.45 7.02
C GLU A 354 -0.40 -9.17 7.29
N LEU A 355 -0.11 -8.09 7.98
CA LEU A 355 1.23 -7.85 8.50
C LEU A 355 1.52 -8.86 9.60
N GLU A 356 2.80 -9.10 9.87
CA GLU A 356 3.24 -10.01 10.93
C GLU A 356 2.50 -9.71 12.26
N ALA A 357 2.17 -10.74 13.03
CA ALA A 357 1.41 -10.62 14.27
C ALA A 357 1.97 -9.50 15.19
N ASN A 358 1.09 -8.62 15.66
CA ASN A 358 1.42 -7.43 16.45
C ASN A 358 2.31 -6.38 15.75
N THR A 359 2.47 -6.48 14.43
CA THR A 359 3.17 -5.48 13.62
C THR A 359 2.17 -4.54 12.97
N VAL A 360 2.48 -3.25 13.01
CA VAL A 360 1.72 -2.21 12.31
C VAL A 360 2.66 -1.46 11.37
N ALA A 361 2.12 -0.94 10.28
CA ALA A 361 2.88 -0.09 9.37
C ALA A 361 2.43 1.37 9.50
N TYR A 362 3.38 2.28 9.51
CA TYR A 362 3.12 3.73 9.59
C TYR A 362 3.26 4.42 8.24
N ALA A 363 4.15 3.92 7.40
CA ALA A 363 4.42 4.45 6.06
C ALA A 363 5.09 3.39 5.18
N GLY A 364 5.19 3.66 3.90
CA GLY A 364 5.93 2.83 2.96
C GLY A 364 6.53 3.64 1.83
N CYS A 365 7.56 3.08 1.21
CA CYS A 365 8.14 3.61 -0.01
C CYS A 365 8.59 2.47 -0.93
N SER A 366 8.76 2.76 -2.20
CA SER A 366 9.31 1.83 -3.18
C SER A 366 10.28 2.52 -4.13
N GLY A 367 11.04 1.73 -4.85
CA GLY A 367 11.94 2.21 -5.90
C GLY A 367 13.17 1.31 -6.08
N MET A 368 13.96 1.60 -7.11
CA MET A 368 15.19 0.88 -7.42
C MET A 368 16.22 1.02 -6.31
N THR A 369 16.86 -0.07 -5.94
CA THR A 369 17.84 -0.13 -4.84
C THR A 369 18.92 -1.13 -5.17
N SER A 370 20.16 -0.86 -4.75
CA SER A 370 21.27 -1.81 -4.86
C SER A 370 21.20 -2.88 -3.76
N ALA A 371 21.71 -4.07 -4.05
CA ALA A 371 21.78 -5.19 -3.11
C ALA A 371 22.53 -4.83 -1.81
N GLY A 372 23.59 -4.07 -1.90
CA GLY A 372 24.42 -3.71 -0.75
C GLY A 372 23.74 -2.82 0.29
N LEU A 373 22.65 -2.12 -0.07
CA LEU A 373 21.92 -1.27 0.87
C LEU A 373 21.20 -2.10 1.93
N MET A 374 20.62 -3.24 1.54
CA MET A 374 19.60 -3.93 2.31
C MET A 374 20.09 -5.21 2.99
N GLY A 375 21.21 -5.77 2.59
CA GLY A 375 21.65 -7.08 3.11
C GLY A 375 20.60 -8.18 2.89
N ASP A 376 19.78 -8.03 1.85
CA ASP A 376 18.61 -8.88 1.57
C ASP A 376 18.97 -10.17 0.82
N GLY A 377 20.24 -10.37 0.50
CA GLY A 377 20.72 -11.52 -0.27
C GLY A 377 20.35 -11.48 -1.76
N LEU A 378 19.59 -10.47 -2.22
CA LEU A 378 19.29 -10.30 -3.62
C LEU A 378 20.44 -9.62 -4.34
N ASN A 379 20.86 -10.17 -5.46
CA ASN A 379 21.95 -9.62 -6.27
C ASN A 379 21.42 -8.50 -7.18
N GLY A 380 22.26 -7.49 -7.37
CA GLY A 380 22.03 -6.44 -8.35
C GLY A 380 21.11 -5.30 -7.90
N TYR A 381 20.81 -4.42 -8.84
CA TYR A 381 19.96 -3.26 -8.70
C TYR A 381 18.55 -3.62 -9.13
N SER A 382 17.60 -3.64 -8.19
CA SER A 382 16.23 -4.05 -8.46
C SER A 382 15.22 -3.21 -7.67
N PRO A 383 13.95 -3.13 -8.10
CA PRO A 383 12.92 -2.45 -7.34
C PRO A 383 12.66 -3.19 -6.01
N ARG A 384 12.45 -2.41 -4.96
CA ARG A 384 12.14 -2.91 -3.62
C ARG A 384 11.04 -2.08 -2.98
N THR A 385 10.20 -2.74 -2.22
CA THR A 385 9.11 -2.12 -1.44
C THR A 385 9.42 -2.26 0.04
N ILE A 386 9.30 -1.17 0.77
CA ILE A 386 9.73 -1.04 2.17
C ILE A 386 8.58 -0.47 2.99
N LEU A 387 8.32 -1.08 4.16
CA LEU A 387 7.34 -0.62 5.13
C LEU A 387 8.03 -0.22 6.43
N ALA A 388 7.71 0.94 6.97
CA ALA A 388 8.10 1.39 8.30
C ALA A 388 7.15 0.79 9.34
N SER A 389 7.68 0.00 10.27
CA SER A 389 6.91 -0.76 11.26
C SER A 389 7.42 -0.54 12.69
N GLY A 390 7.48 0.71 13.11
CA GLY A 390 8.01 1.08 14.42
C GLY A 390 9.53 0.88 14.52
N ALA A 391 10.00 -0.01 15.39
CA ALA A 391 11.42 -0.31 15.53
C ALA A 391 11.99 -1.16 14.38
N LYS A 392 11.15 -1.55 13.42
CA LYS A 392 11.53 -2.37 12.27
C LYS A 392 11.32 -1.59 10.98
N VAL A 393 12.13 -1.88 9.99
CA VAL A 393 11.91 -1.50 8.60
C VAL A 393 11.85 -2.79 7.78
N ASN A 394 10.65 -3.12 7.32
CA ASN A 394 10.39 -4.36 6.64
C ASN A 394 10.53 -4.20 5.13
N LEU A 395 11.45 -4.93 4.53
CA LEU A 395 11.51 -5.13 3.10
C LEU A 395 10.45 -6.13 2.68
N VAL A 396 9.58 -5.74 1.75
CA VAL A 396 8.62 -6.64 1.11
C VAL A 396 9.31 -7.32 -0.06
N THR A 397 9.57 -8.62 0.06
CA THR A 397 10.30 -9.40 -0.96
C THR A 397 9.58 -10.72 -1.26
N THR A 398 9.82 -11.27 -2.43
CA THR A 398 9.30 -12.58 -2.87
C THR A 398 10.23 -13.74 -2.55
N VAL A 399 11.46 -13.49 -2.08
CA VAL A 399 12.50 -14.51 -1.97
C VAL A 399 13.10 -14.53 -0.58
N ASP A 400 13.31 -15.74 -0.06
CA ASP A 400 13.97 -16.07 1.20
C ASP A 400 13.26 -15.59 2.47
N GLY A 401 12.24 -16.37 2.82
CA GLY A 401 11.45 -16.15 4.03
C GLY A 401 11.77 -17.09 5.15
N SER A 402 12.93 -16.98 5.73
CA SER A 402 13.26 -17.73 6.95
C SER A 402 12.40 -17.36 8.18
N ASN A 403 11.52 -16.37 8.08
CA ASN A 403 10.80 -15.78 9.23
C ASN A 403 9.27 -15.58 9.03
N LEU A 404 8.60 -16.33 8.14
CA LEU A 404 7.14 -16.32 8.11
C LEU A 404 6.58 -17.16 9.25
N SER A 405 6.15 -16.50 10.30
CA SER A 405 5.35 -17.13 11.36
C SER A 405 3.90 -17.38 10.95
N ASP A 406 3.40 -16.67 9.93
CA ASP A 406 2.01 -16.69 9.55
C ASP A 406 1.75 -17.55 8.29
N ALA A 407 0.83 -18.50 8.43
CA ALA A 407 0.35 -19.31 7.32
C ALA A 407 -0.37 -18.47 6.26
N GLY A 408 -0.07 -18.74 4.99
CA GLY A 408 -0.89 -18.29 3.88
C GLY A 408 -2.03 -19.27 3.66
N TYR A 409 -3.22 -18.78 3.34
CA TYR A 409 -4.31 -19.66 2.93
C TYR A 409 -5.16 -19.04 1.83
N ILE A 410 -5.82 -19.93 1.09
CA ILE A 410 -6.90 -19.61 0.14
C ILE A 410 -8.09 -20.52 0.41
N GLU A 411 -9.28 -19.97 0.24
CA GLU A 411 -10.52 -20.65 0.57
C GLU A 411 -11.59 -20.34 -0.48
N ARG A 412 -12.25 -21.39 -0.93
CA ARG A 412 -13.41 -21.32 -1.82
C ARG A 412 -14.61 -21.94 -1.12
N VAL A 413 -15.56 -21.13 -0.69
CA VAL A 413 -16.82 -21.59 -0.09
C VAL A 413 -17.95 -21.57 -1.10
N GLY A 414 -19.06 -22.27 -0.82
CA GLY A 414 -20.27 -22.22 -1.62
C GLY A 414 -20.15 -22.95 -2.96
N LEU A 415 -19.28 -23.95 -3.10
CA LEU A 415 -19.16 -24.77 -4.30
C LEU A 415 -20.43 -25.61 -4.51
N ALA A 416 -21.17 -25.32 -5.57
CA ALA A 416 -22.37 -26.03 -5.96
C ALA A 416 -22.09 -27.26 -6.85
N LEU A 417 -20.92 -27.33 -7.51
CA LEU A 417 -20.47 -28.41 -8.39
C LEU A 417 -21.56 -28.84 -9.39
N GLY A 418 -22.16 -27.89 -10.08
CA GLY A 418 -23.14 -28.09 -11.15
C GLY A 418 -24.60 -28.02 -10.71
N ASP A 419 -25.00 -28.63 -9.61
CA ASP A 419 -26.42 -28.68 -9.18
C ASP A 419 -26.59 -28.20 -7.74
N THR A 420 -27.29 -27.07 -7.57
CA THR A 420 -27.57 -26.45 -6.27
C THR A 420 -28.65 -27.22 -5.47
N ASN A 421 -29.42 -28.08 -6.12
CA ASN A 421 -30.54 -28.82 -5.49
C ASN A 421 -30.17 -30.20 -4.99
N ARG A 422 -28.96 -30.68 -5.28
CA ARG A 422 -28.49 -32.01 -4.87
C ARG A 422 -27.37 -31.93 -3.84
N ARG A 423 -27.37 -32.89 -2.92
CA ARG A 423 -26.24 -33.12 -2.03
C ARG A 423 -25.09 -33.79 -2.80
N LYS A 424 -23.88 -33.51 -2.41
CA LYS A 424 -22.65 -34.03 -3.01
C LYS A 424 -21.70 -34.46 -1.91
N VAL A 425 -21.01 -35.57 -2.15
CA VAL A 425 -19.90 -36.03 -1.32
C VAL A 425 -18.60 -35.79 -2.04
N ILE A 426 -17.67 -35.06 -1.43
CA ILE A 426 -16.28 -35.04 -1.88
C ILE A 426 -15.57 -36.27 -1.36
N ARG A 427 -14.93 -37.02 -2.27
CA ARG A 427 -14.15 -38.23 -2.00
C ARG A 427 -12.65 -37.97 -1.94
N GLY A 428 -12.18 -37.01 -2.72
CA GLY A 428 -10.76 -36.70 -2.77
C GLY A 428 -10.47 -35.33 -3.34
N ILE A 429 -9.34 -34.77 -2.91
CA ILE A 429 -8.74 -33.56 -3.49
C ILE A 429 -7.32 -33.89 -3.95
N ARG A 430 -6.99 -33.59 -5.20
CA ARG A 430 -5.66 -33.75 -5.75
C ARG A 430 -5.10 -32.40 -6.17
N PRO A 431 -4.27 -31.73 -5.35
CA PRO A 431 -3.61 -30.50 -5.76
C PRO A 431 -2.43 -30.81 -6.71
N ARG A 432 -2.18 -29.87 -7.64
CA ARG A 432 -0.93 -29.80 -8.41
C ARG A 432 -0.14 -28.62 -7.86
N MET A 433 0.81 -28.95 -7.01
CA MET A 433 1.55 -27.99 -6.23
C MET A 433 3.05 -28.28 -6.28
N THR A 434 3.86 -27.24 -6.35
CA THR A 434 5.31 -27.31 -6.21
C THR A 434 5.76 -26.49 -5.01
N THR A 435 6.77 -27.00 -4.29
CA THR A 435 7.41 -26.34 -3.14
C THR A 435 8.92 -26.49 -3.25
N ARG A 436 9.67 -25.50 -2.78
CA ARG A 436 11.14 -25.54 -2.81
C ARG A 436 11.77 -25.71 -1.42
N ASN A 437 11.03 -25.48 -0.38
CA ASN A 437 11.49 -25.62 1.00
C ASN A 437 10.54 -26.47 1.83
N THR A 438 10.88 -26.70 3.09
CA THR A 438 10.09 -27.54 4.00
C THR A 438 8.98 -26.73 4.70
N GLY A 439 7.82 -27.32 4.87
CA GLY A 439 6.69 -26.73 5.57
C GLY A 439 5.54 -27.73 5.70
N SER A 440 4.38 -27.25 6.02
CA SER A 440 3.17 -28.05 6.15
C SER A 440 2.06 -27.54 5.23
N VAL A 441 1.41 -28.45 4.51
CA VAL A 441 0.24 -28.17 3.70
C VAL A 441 -0.95 -28.87 4.34
N THR A 442 -1.98 -28.11 4.70
CA THR A 442 -3.25 -28.64 5.20
C THR A 442 -4.33 -28.36 4.17
N ILE A 443 -4.99 -29.40 3.74
CA ILE A 443 -6.18 -29.33 2.89
C ILE A 443 -7.40 -29.55 3.76
N SER A 444 -8.37 -28.65 3.68
CA SER A 444 -9.63 -28.76 4.41
C SER A 444 -10.78 -28.76 3.42
N VAL A 445 -11.68 -29.71 3.59
CA VAL A 445 -12.94 -29.79 2.85
C VAL A 445 -14.07 -29.54 3.83
N GLY A 446 -14.93 -28.60 3.47
CA GLY A 446 -16.05 -28.18 4.31
C GLY A 446 -17.40 -28.35 3.60
N TYR A 447 -18.46 -28.30 4.40
CA TYR A 447 -19.84 -28.31 3.90
C TYR A 447 -20.70 -27.28 4.63
N SER A 448 -21.72 -26.81 3.94
CA SER A 448 -22.81 -26.03 4.50
C SER A 448 -24.12 -26.39 3.78
N ASP A 449 -25.23 -26.34 4.48
CA ASP A 449 -26.56 -26.57 3.89
C ASP A 449 -27.19 -25.27 3.34
N THR A 450 -26.56 -24.12 3.62
CA THR A 450 -26.96 -22.81 3.09
C THR A 450 -25.82 -22.16 2.31
N PRO A 451 -26.12 -21.35 1.26
CA PRO A 451 -25.09 -20.74 0.42
C PRO A 451 -24.18 -19.75 1.14
N TYR A 452 -24.64 -19.20 2.26
CA TYR A 452 -23.92 -18.22 3.10
C TYR A 452 -23.51 -18.79 4.46
N GLY A 453 -23.77 -20.07 4.71
CA GLY A 453 -23.43 -20.72 5.97
C GLY A 453 -21.92 -20.83 6.15
N THR A 454 -21.46 -20.70 7.39
CA THR A 454 -20.07 -21.01 7.74
C THR A 454 -19.82 -22.52 7.54
N PRO A 455 -18.87 -22.93 6.69
CA PRO A 455 -18.61 -24.34 6.48
C PRO A 455 -18.07 -25.04 7.73
N THR A 456 -18.51 -26.29 7.94
CA THR A 456 -17.87 -27.19 8.89
C THR A 456 -16.79 -27.98 8.17
N TYR A 457 -15.54 -27.88 8.65
CA TYR A 457 -14.37 -28.44 7.97
C TYR A 457 -13.89 -29.77 8.53
N THR A 458 -13.42 -30.63 7.63
CA THR A 458 -12.55 -31.78 7.89
C THR A 458 -11.21 -31.49 7.27
N SER A 459 -10.12 -31.57 8.04
CA SER A 459 -8.77 -31.19 7.61
C SER A 459 -7.85 -32.41 7.53
N ARG A 460 -6.94 -32.40 6.56
CA ARG A 460 -5.91 -33.43 6.40
C ARG A 460 -4.60 -32.80 5.95
N THR A 461 -3.49 -33.33 6.42
CA THR A 461 -2.16 -32.95 5.96
C THR A 461 -1.90 -33.55 4.57
N TYR A 462 -1.24 -32.77 3.73
CA TYR A 462 -0.82 -33.17 2.38
C TYR A 462 0.69 -33.04 2.25
N ASP A 463 1.30 -34.07 1.64
CA ASP A 463 2.71 -34.05 1.23
C ASP A 463 2.80 -33.72 -0.27
N PRO A 464 3.33 -32.54 -0.66
CA PRO A 464 3.46 -32.13 -2.06
C PRO A 464 4.29 -33.10 -2.90
N GLY A 465 5.21 -33.85 -2.28
CA GLY A 465 6.02 -34.85 -2.96
C GLY A 465 5.29 -36.16 -3.32
N SER A 466 4.14 -36.42 -2.67
CA SER A 466 3.44 -37.69 -2.83
C SER A 466 2.62 -37.81 -4.10
N ASN A 467 2.13 -36.69 -4.65
CA ASN A 467 1.22 -36.61 -5.81
C ASN A 467 -0.02 -37.55 -5.71
N ILE A 468 -0.41 -37.94 -4.49
CA ILE A 468 -1.54 -38.82 -4.20
C ILE A 468 -2.76 -37.96 -3.83
N PRO A 469 -3.98 -38.32 -4.29
CA PRO A 469 -5.20 -37.64 -3.84
C PRO A 469 -5.36 -37.75 -2.32
N VAL A 470 -5.71 -36.65 -1.67
CA VAL A 470 -6.05 -36.65 -0.24
C VAL A 470 -7.51 -37.12 -0.11
N PRO A 471 -7.77 -38.25 0.59
CA PRO A 471 -9.12 -38.79 0.68
C PRO A 471 -9.97 -37.98 1.68
N PHE A 472 -11.23 -37.76 1.32
CA PHE A 472 -12.23 -37.14 2.17
C PHE A 472 -13.55 -37.91 2.13
N LEU A 473 -14.40 -37.63 3.08
CA LEU A 473 -15.80 -38.09 3.09
C LEU A 473 -16.63 -36.93 3.69
N VAL A 474 -16.92 -35.94 2.86
CA VAL A 474 -17.64 -34.74 3.30
C VAL A 474 -18.86 -34.54 2.42
N ASP A 475 -20.05 -34.67 3.00
CA ASP A 475 -21.34 -34.55 2.34
C ASP A 475 -22.02 -33.22 2.66
N GLY A 476 -22.47 -32.52 1.65
CA GLY A 476 -23.20 -31.28 1.79
C GLY A 476 -23.85 -30.78 0.52
N ARG A 477 -24.67 -29.76 0.67
CA ARG A 477 -25.31 -29.08 -0.47
C ARG A 477 -24.33 -28.08 -1.11
N TYR A 478 -23.70 -27.25 -0.27
CA TYR A 478 -22.64 -26.32 -0.64
C TYR A 478 -21.34 -26.78 0.00
N LEU A 479 -20.35 -26.96 -0.81
CA LEU A 479 -19.06 -27.49 -0.38
C LEU A 479 -18.03 -26.36 -0.31
N ALA A 480 -16.95 -26.59 0.41
CA ALA A 480 -15.85 -25.66 0.52
C ALA A 480 -14.52 -26.40 0.42
N VAL A 481 -13.52 -25.73 -0.15
CA VAL A 481 -12.14 -26.22 -0.20
C VAL A 481 -11.23 -25.11 0.30
N LYS A 482 -10.33 -25.45 1.24
CA LYS A 482 -9.33 -24.54 1.78
C LYS A 482 -7.95 -25.19 1.68
N PHE A 483 -6.97 -24.43 1.19
CA PHE A 483 -5.56 -24.79 1.22
C PHE A 483 -4.86 -23.84 2.19
N GLU A 484 -4.23 -24.37 3.21
CA GLU A 484 -3.47 -23.63 4.21
C GLU A 484 -2.02 -24.12 4.21
N ILE A 485 -1.10 -23.21 3.98
CA ILE A 485 0.31 -23.50 3.81
C ILE A 485 1.11 -22.71 4.83
N SER A 486 1.87 -23.42 5.66
CA SER A 486 2.72 -22.83 6.69
C SER A 486 4.15 -23.35 6.60
N GLY A 487 5.12 -22.49 6.89
CA GLY A 487 6.53 -22.82 6.85
C GLY A 487 7.17 -22.87 5.44
N TYR A 488 6.36 -23.08 4.40
CA TYR A 488 6.83 -22.91 3.02
C TYR A 488 6.77 -21.46 2.60
N THR A 489 7.84 -20.94 2.07
CA THR A 489 7.94 -19.56 1.59
C THR A 489 7.89 -19.47 0.07
N ASP A 490 8.42 -20.47 -0.61
CA ASP A 490 8.40 -20.57 -2.07
C ASP A 490 7.55 -21.78 -2.47
N TRP A 491 6.28 -21.55 -2.72
CA TRP A 491 5.33 -22.54 -3.20
C TRP A 491 4.44 -21.97 -4.29
N ARG A 492 3.93 -22.89 -5.11
CA ARG A 492 3.05 -22.57 -6.22
C ARG A 492 1.96 -23.64 -6.32
N LEU A 493 0.71 -23.22 -6.40
CA LEU A 493 -0.43 -24.07 -6.69
C LEU A 493 -0.98 -23.73 -8.08
N ASP A 494 -0.87 -24.68 -9.01
CA ASP A 494 -1.26 -24.50 -10.41
C ASP A 494 -2.75 -24.80 -10.63
N SER A 495 -3.25 -25.90 -10.04
CA SER A 495 -4.61 -26.38 -10.20
C SER A 495 -4.91 -27.45 -9.16
N TYR A 496 -6.17 -27.89 -9.08
CA TYR A 496 -6.56 -29.03 -8.28
C TYR A 496 -7.75 -29.74 -8.87
N ASP A 497 -7.87 -31.05 -8.56
CA ASP A 497 -9.02 -31.86 -8.91
C ASP A 497 -9.89 -32.10 -7.69
N ILE A 498 -11.21 -32.08 -7.88
CA ILE A 498 -12.23 -32.47 -6.90
C ILE A 498 -12.87 -33.76 -7.37
N GLU A 499 -12.68 -34.84 -6.64
CA GLU A 499 -13.39 -36.10 -6.86
C GLU A 499 -14.67 -36.07 -6.02
N PHE A 500 -15.86 -36.19 -6.67
CA PHE A 500 -17.12 -36.07 -5.98
C PHE A 500 -18.21 -36.97 -6.58
N GLU A 501 -19.29 -37.17 -5.83
CA GLU A 501 -20.48 -37.91 -6.24
C GLU A 501 -21.74 -37.16 -5.79
N TYR A 502 -22.81 -37.30 -6.57
CA TYR A 502 -24.12 -36.85 -6.13
C TYR A 502 -24.75 -37.95 -5.24
N THR A 503 -25.22 -37.57 -4.05
CA THR A 503 -25.72 -38.51 -3.05
C THR A 503 -27.24 -38.48 -2.85
N GLY A 504 -27.90 -37.42 -3.22
CA GLY A 504 -29.36 -37.36 -3.07
C GLY A 504 -29.95 -36.08 -3.65
N ALA A 505 -31.26 -36.12 -3.87
CA ALA A 505 -32.09 -34.94 -3.99
C ALA A 505 -32.77 -34.70 -2.63
N TRP A 506 -33.18 -33.46 -2.37
CA TRP A 506 -34.05 -33.17 -1.22
C TRP A 506 -35.36 -33.89 -1.34
#